data_8b9a88a1f187b2137b1d105692787f9e
#
_entry.id   8b9a88a1f187b2137b1d105692787f9e
#
_cell.length_a   1.000
_cell.length_b   1.000
_cell.length_c   1.000
_cell.angle_alpha   90.00
_cell.angle_beta   90.00
_cell.angle_gamma   90.00
#
_symmetry.space_group_name_H-M   'P 1'
#
loop_
_entity.id
_entity.type
_entity.pdbx_description
1 polymer ?
#
loop_
_entity_poly.entity_id
_entity_poly.type
_entity_poly.pdbx_seq_one_letter_code
_entity_poly.pdbx_strand_id
1 'polypeptide(L)'
;KQLAAQGWGGALIAYSRNILYYTGTAQPAWLVVLPDDYMLYVRSGMDFACREVFIPPEKVQEERRLEKIAASLQAKLPPGGGRIGIETDILNAAQYLAIGELFRGYTFANVSPLLLAQRQIKDVEEVALLREACRTIHAGHEAVLATLRAGVTELELAAAVENAHRLAGHEGVFFIRQPDFFMSRGPIGSGPNLLRNSG
;
A
#
# COMPACT_ATOMS: atom_id res chain seq x y z
N LYS A 1 7.32 -6.05 -18.58
CA LYS A 1 8.77 -6.33 -18.79
C LYS A 1 9.39 -7.13 -17.64
N GLN A 2 9.29 -6.70 -16.37
CA GLN A 2 9.89 -7.42 -15.23
C GLN A 2 9.27 -8.80 -14.99
N LEU A 3 7.94 -8.94 -15.11
CA LEU A 3 7.28 -10.26 -15.02
C LEU A 3 7.79 -11.24 -16.07
N ALA A 4 7.92 -10.78 -17.32
CA ALA A 4 8.47 -11.58 -18.40
C ALA A 4 9.94 -12.00 -18.14
N ALA A 5 10.75 -11.10 -17.59
CA ALA A 5 12.14 -11.41 -17.21
C ALA A 5 12.23 -12.48 -16.11
N GLN A 6 11.20 -12.61 -15.26
CA GLN A 6 11.09 -13.65 -14.24
C GLN A 6 10.42 -14.94 -14.77
N GLY A 7 9.97 -14.96 -16.02
CA GLY A 7 9.19 -16.06 -16.57
C GLY A 7 7.81 -16.23 -15.95
N TRP A 8 7.23 -15.14 -15.40
CA TRP A 8 5.90 -15.17 -14.80
C TRP A 8 4.85 -14.78 -15.83
N GLY A 9 3.75 -15.53 -15.89
CA GLY A 9 2.64 -15.26 -16.81
C GLY A 9 1.83 -14.03 -16.46
N GLY A 10 1.82 -13.64 -15.19
CA GLY A 10 1.10 -12.45 -14.70
C GLY A 10 1.29 -12.24 -13.22
N ALA A 11 0.63 -11.21 -12.68
CA ALA A 11 0.57 -10.95 -11.26
C ALA A 11 -0.82 -10.47 -10.84
N LEU A 12 -1.19 -10.78 -9.60
CA LEU A 12 -2.41 -10.32 -8.93
C LEU A 12 -2.01 -9.51 -7.69
N ILE A 13 -2.24 -8.21 -7.73
CA ILE A 13 -1.85 -7.25 -6.69
C ILE A 13 -3.09 -6.82 -5.92
N ALA A 14 -3.02 -6.89 -4.59
CA ALA A 14 -4.13 -6.59 -3.68
C ALA A 14 -3.84 -5.46 -2.69
N TYR A 15 -2.57 -5.18 -2.41
CA TYR A 15 -2.20 -4.22 -1.40
C TYR A 15 -2.51 -2.79 -1.85
N SER A 16 -3.40 -2.11 -1.11
CA SER A 16 -3.94 -0.80 -1.49
C SER A 16 -2.88 0.25 -1.84
N ARG A 17 -1.73 0.26 -1.15
CA ARG A 17 -0.62 1.19 -1.45
C ARG A 17 0.09 0.89 -2.75
N ASN A 18 0.17 -0.38 -3.14
CA ASN A 18 0.70 -0.75 -4.45
C ASN A 18 -0.31 -0.43 -5.55
N ILE A 19 -1.61 -0.66 -5.29
CA ILE A 19 -2.68 -0.25 -6.20
C ILE A 19 -2.64 1.27 -6.39
N LEU A 20 -2.61 2.04 -5.30
CA LEU A 20 -2.47 3.51 -5.36
C LEU A 20 -1.26 3.94 -6.21
N TYR A 21 -0.10 3.33 -5.96
CA TYR A 21 1.14 3.67 -6.67
C TYR A 21 1.04 3.46 -8.18
N TYR A 22 0.37 2.40 -8.63
CA TYR A 22 0.26 2.06 -10.05
C TYR A 22 -0.97 2.63 -10.74
N THR A 23 -1.99 3.05 -10.00
CA THR A 23 -3.29 3.42 -10.60
C THR A 23 -3.85 4.76 -10.15
N GLY A 24 -3.40 5.31 -9.03
CA GLY A 24 -3.90 6.55 -8.43
C GLY A 24 -5.02 6.37 -7.41
N THR A 25 -5.60 5.17 -7.27
CA THR A 25 -6.66 4.92 -6.27
C THR A 25 -6.23 3.93 -5.19
N ALA A 26 -6.67 4.18 -3.95
CA ALA A 26 -6.54 3.25 -2.82
C ALA A 26 -7.84 2.49 -2.51
N GLN A 27 -8.86 2.61 -3.36
CA GLN A 27 -10.12 1.90 -3.18
C GLN A 27 -9.91 0.37 -3.19
N PRO A 28 -10.73 -0.40 -2.46
CA PRO A 28 -10.62 -1.86 -2.45
C PRO A 28 -10.69 -2.44 -3.86
N ALA A 29 -9.59 -2.97 -4.34
CA ALA A 29 -9.46 -3.43 -5.72
C ALA A 29 -8.47 -4.59 -5.84
N TRP A 30 -8.43 -5.21 -7.03
CA TRP A 30 -7.38 -6.10 -7.49
C TRP A 30 -6.80 -5.54 -8.77
N LEU A 31 -5.48 -5.41 -8.83
CA LEU A 31 -4.78 -5.07 -10.05
C LEU A 31 -4.18 -6.34 -10.66
N VAL A 32 -4.72 -6.74 -11.80
CA VAL A 32 -4.18 -7.80 -12.64
C VAL A 32 -3.14 -7.20 -13.56
N VAL A 33 -1.94 -7.74 -13.57
CA VAL A 33 -0.83 -7.31 -14.43
C VAL A 33 -0.35 -8.47 -15.27
N LEU A 34 -0.27 -8.27 -16.55
CA LEU A 34 0.27 -9.20 -17.56
C LEU A 34 1.57 -8.61 -18.13
N PRO A 35 2.37 -9.38 -18.90
CA PRO A 35 3.56 -8.84 -19.55
C PRO A 35 3.32 -7.58 -20.39
N ASP A 36 2.19 -7.52 -21.12
CA ASP A 36 1.86 -6.47 -22.08
C ASP A 36 0.49 -5.79 -21.82
N ASP A 37 -0.18 -6.16 -20.73
CA ASP A 37 -1.52 -5.64 -20.42
C ASP A 37 -1.75 -5.56 -18.91
N TYR A 38 -2.78 -4.83 -18.49
CA TYR A 38 -3.24 -4.80 -17.09
C TYR A 38 -4.73 -4.45 -17.01
N MET A 39 -5.35 -4.74 -15.86
CA MET A 39 -6.72 -4.37 -15.55
C MET A 39 -6.89 -4.15 -14.06
N LEU A 40 -7.49 -3.03 -13.70
CA LEU A 40 -7.89 -2.72 -12.33
C LEU A 40 -9.35 -3.17 -12.13
N TYR A 41 -9.57 -4.09 -11.21
CA TYR A 41 -10.90 -4.55 -10.79
C TYR A 41 -11.28 -3.91 -9.46
N VAL A 42 -12.12 -2.89 -9.49
CA VAL A 42 -12.59 -2.18 -8.30
C VAL A 42 -13.71 -2.98 -7.65
N ARG A 43 -13.55 -3.28 -6.37
CA ARG A 43 -14.51 -4.09 -5.60
C ARG A 43 -15.61 -3.25 -4.95
N SER A 44 -15.27 -2.01 -4.58
CA SER A 44 -16.22 -1.04 -4.04
C SER A 44 -15.66 0.37 -4.22
N GLY A 45 -16.57 1.38 -4.25
CA GLY A 45 -16.17 2.77 -4.43
C GLY A 45 -15.78 3.11 -5.87
N MET A 46 -16.46 2.53 -6.87
CA MET A 46 -16.16 2.74 -8.29
C MET A 46 -16.19 4.22 -8.68
N ASP A 47 -17.16 4.99 -8.18
CA ASP A 47 -17.28 6.43 -8.46
C ASP A 47 -16.08 7.23 -7.94
N PHE A 48 -15.51 6.83 -6.80
CA PHE A 48 -14.28 7.41 -6.27
C PHE A 48 -13.09 6.99 -7.10
N ALA A 49 -12.95 5.68 -7.36
CA ALA A 49 -11.86 5.15 -8.16
C ALA A 49 -11.77 5.85 -9.53
N CYS A 50 -12.89 6.03 -10.24
CA CYS A 50 -12.92 6.70 -11.55
C CYS A 50 -12.44 8.16 -11.51
N ARG A 51 -12.55 8.83 -10.36
CA ARG A 51 -12.06 10.22 -10.20
C ARG A 51 -10.59 10.30 -9.77
N GLU A 52 -10.09 9.24 -9.17
CA GLU A 52 -8.74 9.18 -8.59
C GLU A 52 -7.70 8.62 -9.57
N VAL A 53 -8.11 7.66 -10.42
CA VAL A 53 -7.16 6.96 -11.29
C VAL A 53 -6.55 7.85 -12.37
N PHE A 54 -5.27 7.65 -12.63
CA PHE A 54 -4.55 8.24 -13.76
C PHE A 54 -4.37 7.25 -14.93
N ILE A 55 -4.85 6.02 -14.79
CA ILE A 55 -4.86 5.01 -15.85
C ILE A 55 -6.08 5.18 -16.77
N PRO A 56 -6.03 4.69 -18.03
CA PRO A 56 -7.14 4.79 -18.97
C PRO A 56 -8.43 4.16 -18.44
N PRO A 57 -9.60 4.79 -18.61
CA PRO A 57 -10.89 4.30 -18.09
C PRO A 57 -11.23 2.88 -18.54
N GLU A 58 -10.85 2.48 -19.74
CA GLU A 58 -11.04 1.13 -20.27
C GLU A 58 -10.23 0.06 -19.54
N LYS A 59 -9.27 0.46 -18.70
CA LYS A 59 -8.49 -0.40 -17.80
C LYS A 59 -9.06 -0.48 -16.40
N VAL A 60 -10.26 0.09 -16.16
CA VAL A 60 -10.93 0.08 -14.85
C VAL A 60 -12.29 -0.58 -15.01
N GLN A 61 -12.55 -1.60 -14.20
CA GLN A 61 -13.81 -2.34 -14.23
C GLN A 61 -14.31 -2.61 -12.80
N GLU A 62 -15.62 -2.49 -12.57
CA GLU A 62 -16.22 -2.96 -11.32
C GLU A 62 -16.38 -4.49 -11.35
N GLU A 63 -15.71 -5.18 -10.45
CA GLU A 63 -15.92 -6.61 -10.21
C GLU A 63 -15.57 -6.96 -8.75
N ARG A 64 -16.54 -7.55 -8.05
CA ARG A 64 -16.41 -7.90 -6.63
C ARG A 64 -15.99 -9.35 -6.41
N ARG A 65 -16.26 -10.21 -7.39
CA ARG A 65 -16.05 -11.65 -7.29
C ARG A 65 -14.66 -12.04 -7.74
N LEU A 66 -13.88 -12.57 -6.81
CA LEU A 66 -12.49 -12.98 -7.07
C LEU A 66 -12.46 -14.10 -8.14
N GLU A 67 -13.48 -14.95 -8.21
CA GLU A 67 -13.59 -16.01 -9.21
C GLU A 67 -13.61 -15.46 -10.64
N LYS A 68 -14.33 -14.36 -10.87
CA LYS A 68 -14.36 -13.72 -12.19
C LYS A 68 -13.03 -13.03 -12.55
N ILE A 69 -12.41 -12.39 -11.56
CA ILE A 69 -11.09 -11.77 -11.73
C ILE A 69 -10.05 -12.85 -12.04
N ALA A 70 -10.09 -13.97 -11.31
CA ALA A 70 -9.22 -15.12 -11.55
C ALA A 70 -9.43 -15.69 -12.96
N ALA A 71 -10.68 -15.92 -13.36
CA ALA A 71 -11.01 -16.40 -14.71
C ALA A 71 -10.51 -15.46 -15.81
N SER A 72 -10.64 -14.15 -15.62
CA SER A 72 -10.13 -13.15 -16.55
C SER A 72 -8.59 -13.21 -16.70
N LEU A 73 -7.87 -13.43 -15.60
CA LEU A 73 -6.42 -13.59 -15.63
C LEU A 73 -6.05 -14.94 -16.30
N GLN A 74 -6.71 -16.05 -15.90
CA GLN A 74 -6.44 -17.39 -16.45
C GLN A 74 -6.66 -17.47 -17.96
N ALA A 75 -7.68 -16.77 -18.49
CA ALA A 75 -7.95 -16.73 -19.93
C ALA A 75 -6.78 -16.13 -20.76
N LYS A 76 -5.90 -15.37 -20.10
CA LYS A 76 -4.74 -14.71 -20.73
C LYS A 76 -3.39 -15.39 -20.38
N LEU A 77 -3.44 -16.39 -19.49
CA LEU A 77 -2.25 -17.15 -19.10
C LEU A 77 -2.04 -18.36 -20.03
N PRO A 78 -0.81 -18.88 -20.14
CA PRO A 78 -0.55 -20.11 -20.86
C PRO A 78 -1.40 -21.27 -20.30
N PRO A 79 -2.03 -22.07 -21.15
CA PRO A 79 -2.78 -23.25 -20.70
C PRO A 79 -1.83 -24.27 -20.04
N GLY A 80 -2.34 -24.95 -19.02
CA GLY A 80 -1.59 -26.04 -18.36
C GLY A 80 -0.70 -25.63 -17.20
N GLY A 81 -0.74 -24.36 -16.79
CA GLY A 81 -0.01 -23.90 -15.61
C GLY A 81 1.00 -22.80 -15.92
N GLY A 82 1.70 -22.39 -14.89
CA GLY A 82 2.70 -21.30 -14.94
C GLY A 82 2.92 -20.71 -13.56
N ARG A 83 3.73 -19.66 -13.51
CA ARG A 83 3.99 -18.94 -12.27
C ARG A 83 3.28 -17.58 -12.28
N ILE A 84 2.55 -17.30 -11.21
CA ILE A 84 1.81 -16.05 -10.99
C ILE A 84 2.41 -15.33 -9.80
N GLY A 85 2.68 -14.03 -9.96
CA GLY A 85 3.12 -13.16 -8.88
C GLY A 85 1.92 -12.79 -7.99
N ILE A 86 2.03 -13.01 -6.67
CA ILE A 86 1.09 -12.50 -5.66
C ILE A 86 1.86 -11.93 -4.47
N GLU A 87 1.22 -11.10 -3.67
CA GLU A 87 1.86 -10.47 -2.50
C GLU A 87 1.76 -11.37 -1.27
N THR A 88 2.57 -12.43 -1.21
CA THR A 88 2.50 -13.45 -0.14
C THR A 88 2.83 -12.93 1.24
N ASP A 89 3.49 -11.80 1.36
CA ASP A 89 3.84 -11.13 2.62
C ASP A 89 2.73 -10.21 3.15
N ILE A 90 1.67 -10.01 2.37
CA ILE A 90 0.51 -9.16 2.72
C ILE A 90 -0.78 -9.98 2.80
N LEU A 91 -0.95 -10.94 1.92
CA LEU A 91 -2.14 -11.79 1.93
C LEU A 91 -2.16 -12.64 3.20
N ASN A 92 -3.30 -12.66 3.90
CA ASN A 92 -3.46 -13.61 4.98
C ASN A 92 -3.65 -15.04 4.45
N ALA A 93 -3.50 -16.03 5.32
CA ALA A 93 -3.56 -17.44 4.93
C ALA A 93 -4.89 -17.81 4.23
N ALA A 94 -6.03 -17.28 4.70
CA ALA A 94 -7.32 -17.56 4.09
C ALA A 94 -7.42 -17.02 2.66
N GLN A 95 -6.92 -15.81 2.42
CA GLN A 95 -6.86 -15.24 1.07
C GLN A 95 -5.92 -16.03 0.16
N TYR A 96 -4.76 -16.41 0.66
CA TYR A 96 -3.79 -17.22 -0.09
C TYR A 96 -4.39 -18.58 -0.51
N LEU A 97 -5.05 -19.28 0.41
CA LEU A 97 -5.71 -20.56 0.13
C LEU A 97 -6.86 -20.39 -0.86
N ALA A 98 -7.71 -19.37 -0.70
CA ALA A 98 -8.80 -19.08 -1.63
C ALA A 98 -8.29 -18.80 -3.05
N ILE A 99 -7.19 -18.04 -3.19
CA ILE A 99 -6.53 -17.82 -4.49
C ILE A 99 -5.99 -19.14 -5.03
N GLY A 100 -5.37 -19.96 -4.17
CA GLY A 100 -4.84 -21.28 -4.56
C GLY A 100 -5.88 -22.20 -5.16
N GLU A 101 -7.08 -22.24 -4.60
CA GLU A 101 -8.19 -23.02 -5.13
C GLU A 101 -8.65 -22.54 -6.52
N LEU A 102 -8.64 -21.23 -6.75
CA LEU A 102 -9.03 -20.65 -8.05
C LEU A 102 -7.97 -20.89 -9.13
N PHE A 103 -6.69 -20.93 -8.77
CA PHE A 103 -5.56 -21.08 -9.70
C PHE A 103 -4.93 -22.48 -9.62
N ARG A 104 -5.75 -23.55 -9.55
CA ARG A 104 -5.24 -24.91 -9.57
C ARG A 104 -4.38 -25.16 -10.80
N GLY A 105 -3.21 -25.77 -10.60
CA GLY A 105 -2.22 -26.02 -11.66
C GLY A 105 -1.22 -24.88 -11.87
N TYR A 106 -1.39 -23.74 -11.20
CA TYR A 106 -0.40 -22.66 -11.21
C TYR A 106 0.42 -22.67 -9.92
N THR A 107 1.63 -22.13 -10.00
CA THR A 107 2.48 -21.88 -8.83
C THR A 107 2.54 -20.39 -8.53
N PHE A 108 2.73 -20.05 -7.26
CA PHE A 108 2.82 -18.65 -6.84
C PHE A 108 4.25 -18.25 -6.53
N ALA A 109 4.57 -16.99 -6.84
CA ALA A 109 5.79 -16.34 -6.44
C ALA A 109 5.48 -15.04 -5.71
N ASN A 110 6.31 -14.67 -4.73
CA ASN A 110 6.16 -13.37 -4.08
C ASN A 110 6.56 -12.25 -5.04
N VAL A 111 5.60 -11.42 -5.45
CA VAL A 111 5.83 -10.27 -6.33
C VAL A 111 6.31 -9.03 -5.57
N SER A 112 6.15 -9.00 -4.25
CA SER A 112 6.45 -7.83 -3.42
C SER A 112 7.87 -7.28 -3.57
N PRO A 113 8.94 -8.12 -3.65
CA PRO A 113 10.29 -7.59 -3.87
C PRO A 113 10.43 -6.79 -5.16
N LEU A 114 9.75 -7.21 -6.26
CA LEU A 114 9.77 -6.46 -7.52
C LEU A 114 9.07 -5.10 -7.39
N LEU A 115 7.90 -5.07 -6.73
CA LEU A 115 7.12 -3.85 -6.52
C LEU A 115 7.88 -2.86 -5.61
N LEU A 116 8.49 -3.36 -4.55
CA LEU A 116 9.28 -2.55 -3.62
C LEU A 116 10.53 -1.98 -4.29
N ALA A 117 11.22 -2.77 -5.11
CA ALA A 117 12.39 -2.30 -5.84
C ALA A 117 12.05 -1.16 -6.81
N GLN A 118 10.90 -1.22 -7.49
CA GLN A 118 10.42 -0.12 -8.36
C GLN A 118 10.15 1.16 -7.56
N ARG A 119 9.55 1.05 -6.37
CA ARG A 119 9.22 2.16 -5.50
C ARG A 119 10.44 2.72 -4.73
N GLN A 120 11.57 2.04 -4.78
CA GLN A 120 12.77 2.43 -4.06
C GLN A 120 13.43 3.67 -4.69
N ILE A 121 13.44 3.75 -6.03
CA ILE A 121 13.95 4.89 -6.77
C ILE A 121 12.78 5.83 -7.06
N LYS A 122 12.85 7.07 -6.56
CA LYS A 122 11.79 8.07 -6.66
C LYS A 122 12.01 8.93 -7.89
N ASP A 123 10.92 9.24 -8.58
CA ASP A 123 10.92 10.25 -9.63
C ASP A 123 10.80 11.68 -9.07
N VAL A 124 10.73 12.65 -9.97
CA VAL A 124 10.69 14.07 -9.59
C VAL A 124 9.41 14.47 -8.88
N GLU A 125 8.29 13.85 -9.25
CA GLU A 125 6.98 14.12 -8.67
C GLU A 125 6.87 13.48 -7.27
N GLU A 126 7.34 12.26 -7.14
CA GLU A 126 7.41 11.56 -5.84
C GLU A 126 8.32 12.31 -4.85
N VAL A 127 9.44 12.86 -5.33
CA VAL A 127 10.32 13.72 -4.49
C VAL A 127 9.60 15.00 -4.06
N ALA A 128 8.80 15.61 -4.93
CA ALA A 128 8.01 16.79 -4.57
C ALA A 128 6.98 16.48 -3.47
N LEU A 129 6.26 15.35 -3.58
CA LEU A 129 5.33 14.88 -2.55
C LEU A 129 6.03 14.59 -1.22
N LEU A 130 7.22 13.97 -1.25
CA LEU A 130 8.01 13.73 -0.04
C LEU A 130 8.44 15.02 0.64
N ARG A 131 8.84 16.05 -0.14
CA ARG A 131 9.18 17.37 0.41
C ARG A 131 7.99 18.04 1.07
N GLU A 132 6.79 17.91 0.48
CA GLU A 132 5.55 18.42 1.09
C GLU A 132 5.25 17.70 2.41
N ALA A 133 5.36 16.38 2.43
CA ALA A 133 5.21 15.60 3.66
C ALA A 133 6.20 16.01 4.75
N CYS A 134 7.44 16.36 4.39
CA CYS A 134 8.44 16.86 5.35
C CYS A 134 8.06 18.19 6.01
N ARG A 135 7.28 19.05 5.34
CA ARG A 135 6.77 20.30 5.96
C ARG A 135 5.81 20.02 7.10
N THR A 136 5.00 18.98 6.98
CA THR A 136 4.11 18.52 8.07
C THR A 136 4.92 18.12 9.29
N ILE A 137 6.02 17.40 9.11
CA ILE A 137 6.94 17.01 10.21
C ILE A 137 7.57 18.25 10.86
N HIS A 138 7.94 19.25 10.07
CA HIS A 138 8.49 20.50 10.61
C HIS A 138 7.52 21.21 11.55
N ALA A 139 6.23 21.26 11.22
CA ALA A 139 5.20 21.82 12.09
C ALA A 139 5.15 21.10 13.45
N GLY A 140 5.29 19.78 13.48
CA GLY A 140 5.40 19.01 14.72
C GLY A 140 6.64 19.35 15.53
N HIS A 141 7.78 19.56 14.88
CA HIS A 141 9.02 19.95 15.53
C HIS A 141 8.87 21.33 16.21
N GLU A 142 8.30 22.32 15.52
CA GLU A 142 8.02 23.63 16.10
C GLU A 142 7.08 23.54 17.32
N ALA A 143 6.09 22.66 17.27
CA ALA A 143 5.20 22.40 18.41
C ALA A 143 5.95 21.80 19.61
N VAL A 144 6.94 20.93 19.38
CA VAL A 144 7.81 20.42 20.45
C VAL A 144 8.58 21.59 21.11
N LEU A 145 9.23 22.43 20.30
CA LEU A 145 9.99 23.57 20.83
C LEU A 145 9.13 24.56 21.62
N ALA A 146 7.90 24.77 21.19
CA ALA A 146 6.97 25.68 21.87
C ALA A 146 6.37 25.09 23.16
N THR A 147 6.24 23.79 23.26
CA THR A 147 5.49 23.11 24.34
C THR A 147 6.40 22.51 25.40
N LEU A 148 7.62 22.08 25.02
CA LEU A 148 8.53 21.34 25.89
C LEU A 148 9.05 22.24 27.02
N ARG A 149 8.72 21.90 28.26
CA ARG A 149 9.19 22.55 29.48
C ARG A 149 9.16 21.58 30.65
N ALA A 150 9.80 21.91 31.74
CA ALA A 150 9.72 21.12 32.96
C ALA A 150 8.26 20.98 33.43
N GLY A 151 7.85 19.76 33.76
CA GLY A 151 6.51 19.44 34.25
C GLY A 151 5.47 19.11 33.17
N VAL A 152 5.78 19.29 31.86
CA VAL A 152 4.88 18.80 30.81
C VAL A 152 4.94 17.27 30.76
N THR A 153 3.80 16.64 30.59
CA THR A 153 3.72 15.18 30.41
C THR A 153 3.98 14.77 28.95
N GLU A 154 4.39 13.52 28.74
CA GLU A 154 4.55 12.94 27.40
C GLU A 154 3.26 13.05 26.57
N LEU A 155 2.09 12.84 27.22
CA LEU A 155 0.80 12.91 26.54
C LEU A 155 0.43 14.35 26.13
N GLU A 156 0.71 15.35 26.95
CA GLU A 156 0.49 16.76 26.60
C GLU A 156 1.37 17.16 25.42
N LEU A 157 2.64 16.76 25.45
CA LEU A 157 3.55 17.00 24.34
C LEU A 157 3.08 16.28 23.06
N ALA A 158 2.67 15.02 23.16
CA ALA A 158 2.11 14.24 22.07
C ALA A 158 0.88 14.93 21.45
N ALA A 159 -0.04 15.40 22.28
CA ALA A 159 -1.25 16.09 21.83
C ALA A 159 -0.92 17.40 21.08
N ALA A 160 0.06 18.18 21.54
CA ALA A 160 0.51 19.38 20.86
C ALA A 160 1.10 19.07 19.47
N VAL A 161 1.95 18.05 19.37
CA VAL A 161 2.55 17.60 18.12
C VAL A 161 1.53 17.07 17.13
N GLU A 162 0.59 16.23 17.61
CA GLU A 162 -0.47 15.68 16.75
C GLU A 162 -1.39 16.79 16.23
N ASN A 163 -1.74 17.77 17.06
CA ASN A 163 -2.53 18.92 16.64
C ASN A 163 -1.81 19.73 15.56
N ALA A 164 -0.51 20.01 15.74
CA ALA A 164 0.28 20.74 14.76
C ALA A 164 0.38 19.98 13.42
N HIS A 165 0.61 18.67 13.46
CA HIS A 165 0.60 17.84 12.27
C HIS A 165 -0.75 17.89 11.54
N ARG A 166 -1.88 17.81 12.28
CA ARG A 166 -3.22 17.88 11.69
C ARG A 166 -3.48 19.23 11.02
N LEU A 167 -3.13 20.31 11.68
CA LEU A 167 -3.26 21.66 11.11
C LEU A 167 -2.38 21.86 9.87
N ALA A 168 -1.25 21.15 9.78
CA ALA A 168 -0.36 21.16 8.64
C ALA A 168 -0.76 20.19 7.50
N GLY A 169 -1.92 19.50 7.61
CA GLY A 169 -2.47 18.64 6.57
C GLY A 169 -2.25 17.13 6.75
N HIS A 170 -1.72 16.68 7.90
CA HIS A 170 -1.58 15.24 8.16
C HIS A 170 -2.95 14.60 8.42
N GLU A 171 -3.32 13.60 7.61
CA GLU A 171 -4.64 12.97 7.65
C GLU A 171 -4.84 11.95 8.78
N GLY A 172 -3.82 11.64 9.55
CA GLY A 172 -3.92 10.81 10.76
C GLY A 172 -3.18 9.49 10.69
N VAL A 173 -3.86 8.40 11.00
CA VAL A 173 -3.26 7.07 11.09
C VAL A 173 -2.69 6.63 9.75
N PHE A 174 -1.48 6.14 9.75
CA PHE A 174 -0.88 5.49 8.60
C PHE A 174 -0.52 4.03 8.91
N PHE A 175 -0.51 3.22 7.87
CA PHE A 175 -0.20 1.81 7.96
C PHE A 175 1.18 1.56 7.36
N ILE A 176 1.96 0.76 8.02
CA ILE A 176 3.19 0.22 7.45
C ILE A 176 2.95 -1.20 6.92
N ARG A 177 3.91 -1.74 6.18
CA ARG A 177 3.80 -3.09 5.61
C ARG A 177 3.99 -4.21 6.64
N GLN A 178 4.03 -3.90 7.90
CA GLN A 178 4.12 -4.86 8.98
C GLN A 178 2.70 -5.17 9.51
N PRO A 179 2.31 -6.44 9.69
CA PRO A 179 1.04 -6.81 10.31
C PRO A 179 0.89 -6.19 11.70
N ASP A 180 -0.32 -5.78 12.03
CA ASP A 180 -0.72 -5.23 13.34
C ASP A 180 0.07 -3.99 13.80
N PHE A 181 0.73 -3.31 12.88
CA PHE A 181 1.46 -2.08 13.19
C PHE A 181 0.75 -0.85 12.61
N PHE A 182 0.21 -0.02 13.50
CA PHE A 182 -0.50 1.21 13.18
C PHE A 182 0.18 2.37 13.88
N MET A 183 0.33 3.50 13.20
CA MET A 183 0.90 4.71 13.78
C MET A 183 0.06 5.92 13.40
N SER A 184 -0.26 6.78 14.38
CA SER A 184 -0.76 8.13 14.14
C SER A 184 0.36 9.17 14.20
N ARG A 185 1.39 8.85 14.97
CA ARG A 185 2.61 9.64 15.19
C ARG A 185 3.79 8.72 15.49
N GLY A 186 4.99 9.27 15.52
CA GLY A 186 6.15 8.58 16.07
C GLY A 186 6.03 8.36 17.59
N PRO A 187 6.78 7.42 18.17
CA PRO A 187 6.82 7.22 19.61
C PRO A 187 7.37 8.48 20.30
N ILE A 188 6.73 8.88 21.39
CA ILE A 188 7.21 9.94 22.30
C ILE A 188 7.40 9.29 23.66
N GLY A 189 8.58 9.43 24.22
CA GLY A 189 8.91 8.88 25.53
C GLY A 189 10.04 9.66 26.17
N SER A 190 10.15 9.56 27.51
CA SER A 190 11.20 10.18 28.29
C SER A 190 11.67 9.24 29.42
N GLY A 191 12.93 9.41 29.85
CA GLY A 191 13.49 8.69 30.98
C GLY A 191 13.28 7.16 30.90
N PRO A 192 12.80 6.51 31.98
CA PRO A 192 12.63 5.07 32.02
C PRO A 192 11.66 4.49 30.97
N ASN A 193 10.74 5.30 30.44
CA ASN A 193 9.80 4.85 29.40
C ASN A 193 10.52 4.49 28.10
N LEU A 194 11.63 5.15 27.78
CA LEU A 194 12.45 4.84 26.62
C LEU A 194 13.23 3.52 26.74
N LEU A 195 13.34 2.96 27.95
CA LEU A 195 13.98 1.67 28.20
C LEU A 195 13.02 0.50 28.01
N ARG A 196 11.72 0.77 27.89
CA ARG A 196 10.70 -0.24 27.62
C ARG A 196 10.53 -0.37 26.11
N ASN A 197 11.05 -1.43 25.57
CA ASN A 197 10.85 -1.75 24.16
C ASN A 197 9.39 -2.21 23.98
N SER A 198 8.57 -1.38 23.35
CA SER A 198 7.27 -1.76 22.82
C SER A 198 7.50 -2.33 21.42
N GLY A 199 7.92 -3.60 21.35
CA GLY A 199 8.05 -4.35 20.11
C GLY A 199 6.73 -4.92 19.65
#